data_59f6308d3105ed3174af043a413b7c3d
#
_entry.id   59f6308d3105ed3174af043a413b7c3d
#
_cell.length_a   1.000
_cell.length_b   1.000
_cell.length_c   1.000
_cell.angle_alpha   90.00
_cell.angle_beta   90.00
_cell.angle_gamma   90.00
#
_symmetry.space_group_name_H-M   'P 1'
#
loop_
_entity.id
_entity.type
_entity.pdbx_description
1 polymer ?
#
loop_
_entity_poly.entity_id
_entity_poly.type
_entity_poly.pdbx_seq_one_letter_code
_entity_poly.pdbx_strand_id
1 'polypeptide(L)'
;KYLHKNEKLLIDGCHSLASAKNLNDYLKSLNGPIYGICGIQKNKKHEKFIKIFKKTFKQLITVNIPNESNSLEKNKLALIAKKNSLEAYSAKNIVSALIRISSEDNKTIVIFGSLYLIGDVLKNN
;
A
#
# COMPACT_ATOMS: atom_id res chain seq x y z
N LYS A 1 -0.69 -11.90 13.72
CA LYS A 1 -2.15 -12.06 13.75
C LYS A 1 -2.75 -12.27 12.37
N TYR A 2 -2.32 -11.46 11.39
CA TYR A 2 -2.81 -11.54 10.01
C TYR A 2 -1.77 -12.16 9.07
N LEU A 3 -0.68 -12.64 9.62
CA LEU A 3 0.38 -13.27 8.86
C LEU A 3 0.51 -14.74 9.25
N HIS A 4 0.76 -15.58 8.26
CA HIS A 4 1.10 -16.98 8.46
C HIS A 4 2.62 -17.15 8.53
N LYS A 5 3.06 -18.35 8.87
CA LYS A 5 4.49 -18.67 8.95
C LYS A 5 5.17 -18.35 7.60
N ASN A 6 6.33 -17.71 7.65
CA ASN A 6 7.14 -17.33 6.49
C ASN A 6 6.58 -16.15 5.68
N GLU A 7 5.54 -15.50 6.16
CA GLU A 7 5.03 -14.29 5.53
C GLU A 7 5.72 -13.06 6.10
N LYS A 8 5.69 -11.97 5.33
CA LYS A 8 6.38 -10.73 5.71
C LYS A 8 5.44 -9.55 5.69
N LEU A 9 5.63 -8.66 6.64
CA LEU A 9 5.01 -7.34 6.66
C LEU A 9 6.12 -6.30 6.57
N LEU A 10 6.11 -5.52 5.50
CA LEU A 10 7.05 -4.44 5.29
C LEU A 10 6.35 -3.11 5.49
N ILE A 11 7.06 -2.16 6.05
CA ILE A 11 6.55 -0.79 6.27
C ILE A 11 7.55 0.15 5.61
N ASP A 12 7.08 0.96 4.66
CA ASP A 12 7.94 1.85 3.90
C ASP A 12 7.26 3.21 3.73
N GLY A 13 7.85 4.24 4.28
CA GLY A 13 7.35 5.60 4.19
C GLY A 13 7.59 6.28 2.84
N CYS A 14 7.84 5.52 1.78
CA CYS A 14 8.12 6.10 0.47
C CYS A 14 6.98 7.01 0.02
N HIS A 15 7.33 8.19 -0.45
CA HIS A 15 6.35 9.20 -0.86
C HIS A 15 6.85 10.02 -2.06
N SER A 16 8.05 9.75 -2.54
CA SER A 16 8.61 10.36 -3.76
C SER A 16 8.67 9.32 -4.87
N LEU A 17 8.79 9.78 -6.11
CA LEU A 17 8.92 8.87 -7.25
C LEU A 17 10.21 8.05 -7.17
N ALA A 18 11.30 8.68 -6.70
CA ALA A 18 12.57 7.98 -6.56
C ALA A 18 12.50 6.86 -5.52
N SER A 19 11.91 7.14 -4.34
CA SER A 19 11.79 6.12 -3.31
C SER A 19 10.80 5.03 -3.71
N ALA A 20 9.75 5.37 -4.48
CA ALA A 20 8.81 4.38 -5.00
C ALA A 20 9.50 3.42 -5.97
N LYS A 21 10.37 3.92 -6.84
CA LYS A 21 11.14 3.07 -7.76
C LYS A 21 12.05 2.12 -6.99
N ASN A 22 12.72 2.59 -5.97
CA ASN A 22 13.58 1.75 -5.13
C ASN A 22 12.78 0.66 -4.43
N LEU A 23 11.63 1.00 -3.86
CA LEU A 23 10.75 0.03 -3.23
C LEU A 23 10.27 -1.01 -4.24
N ASN A 24 9.84 -0.56 -5.41
CA ASN A 24 9.35 -1.46 -6.46
C ASN A 24 10.42 -2.45 -6.91
N ASP A 25 11.65 -1.98 -7.10
CA ASP A 25 12.76 -2.86 -7.47
C ASP A 25 13.00 -3.93 -6.41
N TYR A 26 12.97 -3.54 -5.14
CA TYR A 26 13.11 -4.51 -4.05
C TYR A 26 11.97 -5.54 -4.06
N LEU A 27 10.72 -5.07 -4.20
CA LEU A 27 9.56 -5.95 -4.18
C LEU A 27 9.60 -6.97 -5.33
N LYS A 28 10.07 -6.56 -6.50
CA LYS A 28 10.20 -7.46 -7.64
C LYS A 28 11.21 -8.59 -7.41
N SER A 29 12.14 -8.41 -6.48
CA SER A 29 13.11 -9.45 -6.14
C SER A 29 12.54 -10.53 -5.22
N LEU A 30 11.36 -10.32 -4.66
CA LEU A 30 10.75 -11.23 -3.71
C LEU A 30 9.93 -12.30 -4.42
N ASN A 31 9.83 -13.47 -3.79
CA ASN A 31 8.99 -14.57 -4.27
C ASN A 31 7.61 -14.50 -3.63
N GLY A 32 6.61 -15.03 -4.32
CA GLY A 32 5.25 -15.11 -3.82
C GLY A 32 4.44 -13.86 -4.11
N PRO A 33 3.15 -13.87 -3.75
CA PRO A 33 2.28 -12.73 -4.03
C PRO A 33 2.60 -11.55 -3.12
N ILE A 34 2.47 -10.34 -3.68
CA ILE A 34 2.74 -9.10 -2.96
C ILE A 34 1.45 -8.28 -2.92
N TYR A 35 1.07 -7.85 -1.72
CA TYR A 35 -0.10 -7.01 -1.49
C TYR A 35 0.35 -5.66 -0.96
N GLY A 36 -0.22 -4.59 -1.53
CA GLY A 36 0.07 -3.25 -1.05
C GLY A 36 -1.10 -2.67 -0.28
N ILE A 37 -0.79 -1.94 0.79
CA ILE A 37 -1.75 -1.10 1.51
C ILE A 37 -1.20 0.31 1.44
N CYS A 38 -1.94 1.21 0.79
CA CYS A 38 -1.42 2.53 0.45
C CYS A 38 -2.36 3.66 0.90
N GLY A 39 -1.76 4.66 1.54
CA GLY A 39 -2.39 5.94 1.79
C GLY A 39 -1.42 7.03 1.38
N ILE A 40 -1.89 8.06 0.69
CA ILE A 40 -1.01 9.09 0.11
C ILE A 40 -1.63 10.47 0.29
N GLN A 41 -0.79 11.50 0.39
CA GLN A 41 -1.25 12.87 0.50
C GLN A 41 -1.68 13.44 -0.84
N LYS A 42 -2.66 14.36 -0.82
CA LYS A 42 -3.23 14.98 -2.02
C LYS A 42 -2.21 15.69 -2.89
N ASN A 43 -1.20 16.30 -2.27
CA ASN A 43 -0.22 17.13 -2.96
C ASN A 43 0.91 16.34 -3.60
N LYS A 44 0.83 15.01 -3.61
CA LYS A 44 1.84 14.17 -4.24
C LYS A 44 1.42 13.85 -5.67
N LYS A 45 2.39 13.44 -6.50
CA LYS A 45 2.14 13.01 -7.88
C LYS A 45 1.59 11.58 -7.89
N HIS A 46 0.38 11.43 -7.38
CA HIS A 46 -0.17 10.11 -7.05
C HIS A 46 -0.34 9.18 -8.25
N GLU A 47 -0.72 9.67 -9.41
CA GLU A 47 -0.84 8.80 -10.57
C GLU A 47 0.51 8.25 -11.03
N LYS A 48 1.52 9.11 -11.12
CA LYS A 48 2.88 8.67 -11.47
C LYS A 48 3.44 7.69 -10.43
N PHE A 49 3.17 7.97 -9.16
CA PHE A 49 3.58 7.11 -8.05
C PHE A 49 2.97 5.71 -8.19
N ILE A 50 1.67 5.65 -8.38
CA ILE A 50 0.94 4.37 -8.50
C ILE A 50 1.38 3.58 -9.73
N LYS A 51 1.62 4.25 -10.86
CA LYS A 51 2.07 3.59 -12.10
C LYS A 51 3.35 2.78 -11.91
N ILE A 52 4.22 3.20 -11.01
CA ILE A 52 5.49 2.51 -10.75
C ILE A 52 5.23 1.06 -10.34
N PHE A 53 4.14 0.81 -9.61
CA PHE A 53 3.81 -0.50 -9.06
C PHE A 53 2.87 -1.32 -9.94
N LYS A 54 2.64 -0.91 -11.17
CA LYS A 54 1.60 -1.47 -12.05
C LYS A 54 1.62 -3.00 -12.15
N LYS A 55 2.81 -3.61 -12.17
CA LYS A 55 2.95 -5.06 -12.34
C LYS A 55 3.44 -5.77 -11.09
N THR A 56 3.45 -5.09 -9.96
CA THR A 56 4.08 -5.60 -8.75
C THR A 56 3.07 -6.23 -7.79
N PHE A 57 1.94 -5.55 -7.56
CA PHE A 57 0.97 -6.01 -6.56
C PHE A 57 -0.07 -6.94 -7.17
N LYS A 58 -0.35 -8.02 -6.47
CA LYS A 58 -1.51 -8.85 -6.78
C LYS A 58 -2.80 -8.08 -6.50
N GLN A 59 -2.81 -7.33 -5.38
CA GLN A 59 -3.88 -6.39 -5.07
C GLN A 59 -3.29 -5.18 -4.35
N LEU A 60 -3.88 -4.02 -4.58
CA LEU A 60 -3.58 -2.79 -3.87
C LEU A 60 -4.82 -2.37 -3.09
N ILE A 61 -4.69 -2.24 -1.78
CA ILE A 61 -5.77 -1.78 -0.92
C ILE A 61 -5.47 -0.34 -0.51
N THR A 62 -6.41 0.57 -0.78
CA THR A 62 -6.21 1.97 -0.46
C THR A 62 -6.92 2.35 0.82
N VAL A 63 -6.29 3.19 1.62
CA VAL A 63 -6.82 3.67 2.89
C VAL A 63 -6.61 5.18 3.00
N ASN A 64 -7.39 5.83 3.85
CA ASN A 64 -7.10 7.21 4.23
C ASN A 64 -5.95 7.22 5.25
N ILE A 65 -5.16 8.30 5.25
CA ILE A 65 -4.17 8.50 6.30
C ILE A 65 -4.93 9.01 7.53
N PRO A 66 -4.89 8.29 8.66
CA PRO A 66 -5.65 8.70 9.85
C PRO A 66 -5.21 10.07 10.37
N ASN A 67 -6.17 10.89 10.74
CA ASN A 67 -5.95 12.21 11.33
C ASN A 67 -5.14 13.17 10.44
N GLU A 68 -5.13 12.93 9.13
CA GLU A 68 -4.42 13.78 8.17
C GLU A 68 -5.40 14.38 7.18
N SER A 69 -5.65 15.68 7.32
CA SER A 69 -6.61 16.38 6.46
C SER A 69 -6.16 16.45 5.00
N ASN A 70 -4.86 16.35 4.74
CA ASN A 70 -4.30 16.35 3.39
C ASN A 70 -4.23 14.95 2.77
N SER A 71 -4.93 13.98 3.33
CA SER A 71 -4.97 12.63 2.76
C SER A 71 -5.79 12.62 1.47
N LEU A 72 -5.27 11.98 0.43
CA LEU A 72 -6.06 11.70 -0.76
C LEU A 72 -7.12 10.65 -0.38
N GLU A 73 -8.35 10.92 -0.74
CA GLU A 73 -9.47 10.06 -0.34
C GLU A 73 -9.30 8.66 -0.96
N LYS A 74 -9.48 7.63 -0.15
CA LYS A 74 -9.17 6.25 -0.52
C LYS A 74 -9.88 5.77 -1.78
N ASN A 75 -11.11 6.18 -2.00
CA ASN A 75 -11.84 5.76 -3.20
C ASN A 75 -11.27 6.41 -4.46
N LYS A 76 -10.82 7.66 -4.36
CA LYS A 76 -10.14 8.33 -5.48
C LYS A 76 -8.83 7.64 -5.80
N LEU A 77 -8.06 7.27 -4.79
CA LEU A 77 -6.80 6.56 -4.99
C LEU A 77 -7.04 5.19 -5.63
N ALA A 78 -8.07 4.47 -5.19
CA ALA A 78 -8.43 3.19 -5.79
C ALA A 78 -8.82 3.34 -7.27
N LEU A 79 -9.55 4.40 -7.62
CA LEU A 79 -9.90 4.67 -9.02
C LEU A 79 -8.66 4.95 -9.88
N ILE A 80 -7.72 5.72 -9.35
CA ILE A 80 -6.47 6.00 -10.05
C ILE A 80 -5.72 4.70 -10.31
N ALA A 81 -5.64 3.82 -9.31
CA ALA A 81 -4.99 2.53 -9.44
C ALA A 81 -5.68 1.66 -10.49
N LYS A 82 -6.99 1.58 -10.48
CA LYS A 82 -7.76 0.81 -11.47
C LYS A 82 -7.54 1.33 -12.88
N LYS A 83 -7.49 2.64 -13.07
CA LYS A 83 -7.20 3.24 -14.38
C LYS A 83 -5.82 2.85 -14.89
N ASN A 84 -4.91 2.53 -14.00
CA ASN A 84 -3.55 2.13 -14.33
C ASN A 84 -3.37 0.61 -14.26
N SER A 85 -4.45 -0.13 -14.41
CA SER A 85 -4.46 -1.58 -14.53
C SER A 85 -4.05 -2.35 -13.27
N LEU A 86 -4.13 -1.72 -12.10
CA LEU A 86 -3.97 -2.43 -10.84
C LEU A 86 -5.32 -2.97 -10.37
N GLU A 87 -5.30 -4.14 -9.76
CA GLU A 87 -6.47 -4.63 -9.06
C GLU A 87 -6.49 -3.94 -7.70
N ALA A 88 -7.42 -3.00 -7.51
CA ALA A 88 -7.42 -2.13 -6.35
C ALA A 88 -8.79 -2.07 -5.67
N TYR A 89 -8.76 -1.96 -4.36
CA TYR A 89 -9.94 -1.86 -3.51
C TYR A 89 -9.67 -0.86 -2.39
N SER A 90 -10.69 -0.12 -1.97
CA SER A 90 -10.55 0.71 -0.78
C SER A 90 -10.96 -0.07 0.47
N ALA A 91 -10.38 0.29 1.61
CA ALA A 91 -10.74 -0.28 2.91
C ALA A 91 -10.92 0.84 3.92
N LYS A 92 -11.67 0.55 4.96
CA LYS A 92 -11.97 1.53 6.02
C LYS A 92 -10.69 2.00 6.72
N ASN A 93 -9.80 1.08 6.98
CA ASN A 93 -8.54 1.34 7.67
C ASN A 93 -7.56 0.18 7.40
N ILE A 94 -6.36 0.28 7.98
CA ILE A 94 -5.33 -0.74 7.77
C ILE A 94 -5.78 -2.11 8.31
N VAL A 95 -6.46 -2.16 9.45
CA VAL A 95 -6.94 -3.43 10.01
C VAL A 95 -7.91 -4.11 9.03
N SER A 96 -8.86 -3.36 8.48
CA SER A 96 -9.80 -3.91 7.49
C SER A 96 -9.08 -4.40 6.23
N ALA A 97 -8.04 -3.68 5.80
CA ALA A 97 -7.22 -4.09 4.66
C ALA A 97 -6.50 -5.41 4.95
N LEU A 98 -5.90 -5.55 6.13
CA LEU A 98 -5.20 -6.77 6.53
C LEU A 98 -6.16 -7.96 6.60
N ILE A 99 -7.37 -7.75 7.12
CA ILE A 99 -8.39 -8.80 7.19
C ILE A 99 -8.77 -9.28 5.78
N ARG A 100 -8.91 -8.34 4.83
CA ARG A 100 -9.28 -8.66 3.46
C ARG A 100 -8.31 -9.65 2.81
N ILE A 101 -7.02 -9.54 3.11
CA ILE A 101 -5.98 -10.35 2.49
C ILE A 101 -5.41 -11.43 3.40
N SER A 102 -6.00 -11.63 4.58
CA SER A 102 -5.44 -12.53 5.60
C SER A 102 -5.46 -14.01 5.18
N SER A 103 -6.36 -14.41 4.30
CA SER A 103 -6.48 -15.81 3.87
C SER A 103 -5.43 -16.22 2.82
N GLU A 104 -4.73 -15.25 2.23
CA GLU A 104 -3.70 -15.57 1.23
C GLU A 104 -2.44 -16.08 1.88
N ASP A 105 -1.84 -17.12 1.30
CA ASP A 105 -0.62 -17.75 1.84
C ASP A 105 0.65 -17.22 1.20
N ASN A 106 1.75 -17.30 1.93
CA ASN A 106 3.09 -16.93 1.46
C ASN A 106 3.20 -15.51 0.94
N LYS A 107 2.34 -14.64 1.42
CA LYS A 107 2.28 -13.25 0.95
C LYS A 107 3.34 -12.38 1.57
N THR A 108 3.67 -11.31 0.87
CA THR A 108 4.35 -10.15 1.45
C THR A 108 3.36 -8.99 1.43
N ILE A 109 3.21 -8.31 2.54
CA ILE A 109 2.35 -7.13 2.66
C ILE A 109 3.24 -5.91 2.82
N VAL A 110 2.97 -4.86 2.04
CA VAL A 110 3.70 -3.59 2.12
C VAL A 110 2.72 -2.49 2.48
N ILE A 111 2.98 -1.79 3.57
CA ILE A 111 2.22 -0.58 3.94
C ILE A 111 3.10 0.61 3.57
N PHE A 112 2.62 1.48 2.69
CA PHE A 112 3.46 2.52 2.12
C PHE A 112 2.66 3.75 1.67
N GLY A 113 3.38 4.78 1.24
CA GLY A 113 2.82 5.96 0.59
C GLY A 113 2.94 7.24 1.39
N SER A 114 3.10 7.17 2.70
CA SER A 114 3.19 8.36 3.54
C SER A 114 3.87 8.04 4.87
N LEU A 115 4.74 8.95 5.29
CA LEU A 115 5.32 8.88 6.64
C LEU A 115 4.25 9.00 7.73
N TYR A 116 3.20 9.78 7.49
CA TYR A 116 2.09 9.92 8.45
C TYR A 116 1.34 8.60 8.62
N LEU A 117 1.14 7.85 7.53
CA LEU A 117 0.50 6.54 7.59
C LEU A 117 1.37 5.57 8.40
N ILE A 118 2.66 5.55 8.14
CA ILE A 118 3.60 4.68 8.85
C ILE A 118 3.65 5.05 10.33
N GLY A 119 3.66 6.35 10.64
CA GLY A 119 3.61 6.81 12.03
C GLY A 119 2.39 6.30 12.78
N ASP A 120 1.23 6.30 12.12
CA ASP A 120 0.00 5.79 12.70
C ASP A 120 0.09 4.28 12.97
N VAL A 121 0.63 3.52 12.03
CA VAL A 121 0.82 2.07 12.19
C VAL A 121 1.71 1.76 13.38
N LEU A 122 2.84 2.46 13.49
CA LEU A 122 3.80 2.23 14.58
C LEU A 122 3.24 2.63 15.94
N LYS A 123 2.45 3.70 15.97
CA LYS A 123 1.83 4.21 17.20
C LYS A 123 0.80 3.23 17.76
N ASN A 124 0.06 2.56 16.90
CA ASN A 124 -1.07 1.70 17.27
C ASN A 124 -0.72 0.21 17.25
N ASN A 125 0.54 -0.09 17.15
CA ASN A 125 0.97 -1.49 17.10
C ASN A 125 1.44 -1.99 18.48
#